data_918f34f0bdfe602e06d5572691f991e7
#
_entry.id   918f34f0bdfe602e06d5572691f991e7
#
_cell.length_a   1.000
_cell.length_b   1.000
_cell.length_c   1.000
_cell.angle_alpha   90.00
_cell.angle_beta   90.00
_cell.angle_gamma   90.00
#
_symmetry.space_group_name_H-M   'P 1'
#
loop_
_entity.id
_entity.type
_entity.pdbx_description
1 polymer ?
#
loop_
_entity_poly.entity_id
_entity_poly.type
_entity_poly.pdbx_seq_one_letter_code
_entity_poly.pdbx_strand_id
1 'polypeptide(L)' 'MIEVTGLDNKKIILNADHIEKMESVPESVITLTNGRKYLVKESIEIIVEKVILYKRNIFTVNIQEASRR' A
#
# COMPACT_ATOMS: atom_id res chain seq x y z
N MET A 1 6.21 -3.13 -0.48
CA MET A 1 5.89 -1.98 -1.35
C MET A 1 4.60 -2.23 -2.10
N ILE A 2 3.79 -1.21 -2.25
CA ILE A 2 2.59 -1.27 -3.07
C ILE A 2 2.66 -0.20 -4.15
N GLU A 3 2.01 -0.43 -5.28
CA GLU A 3 1.95 0.53 -6.36
C GLU A 3 0.55 1.15 -6.41
N VAL A 4 0.50 2.47 -6.46
CA VAL A 4 -0.74 3.22 -6.62
C VAL A 4 -0.57 4.25 -7.74
N THR A 5 -1.69 4.81 -8.20
CA THR A 5 -1.68 5.78 -9.30
C THR A 5 -2.09 7.14 -8.78
N GLY A 6 -1.21 8.12 -8.93
CA GLY A 6 -1.53 9.51 -8.57
C GLY A 6 -2.60 10.09 -9.50
N LEU A 7 -3.19 11.22 -9.09
CA LEU A 7 -4.20 11.87 -9.91
C LEU A 7 -3.66 12.34 -11.26
N ASP A 8 -2.34 12.51 -11.36
CA ASP A 8 -1.66 12.87 -12.61
C ASP A 8 -1.34 11.66 -13.48
N ASN A 9 -1.86 10.48 -13.18
CA ASN A 9 -1.62 9.21 -13.86
C ASN A 9 -0.22 8.65 -13.69
N LYS A 10 0.60 9.24 -12.83
CA LYS A 10 1.93 8.70 -12.54
C LYS A 10 1.87 7.59 -11.51
N LYS A 11 2.67 6.57 -11.69
CA LYS A 11 2.77 5.48 -10.73
C LYS A 11 3.60 5.92 -9.53
N ILE A 12 3.11 5.57 -8.35
CA ILE A 12 3.78 5.87 -7.08
C ILE A 12 3.99 4.56 -6.34
N ILE A 13 5.21 4.32 -5.89
CA ILE A 13 5.54 3.14 -5.10
C ILE A 13 5.66 3.59 -3.64
N LEU A 14 4.84 2.99 -2.78
CA LEU A 14 4.81 3.34 -1.36
C LEU A 14 5.17 2.13 -0.51
N ASN A 15 5.86 2.39 0.60
CA ASN A 15 6.09 1.38 1.61
C ASN A 15 4.83 1.25 2.46
N ALA A 16 4.17 0.09 2.37
CA ALA A 16 2.90 -0.15 3.08
C ALA A 16 3.05 0.03 4.59
N ASP A 17 4.23 -0.27 5.14
CA ASP A 17 4.46 -0.14 6.57
C ASP A 17 4.54 1.31 7.04
N HIS A 18 4.70 2.25 6.13
CA HIS A 18 4.76 3.68 6.45
C HIS A 18 3.42 4.39 6.28
N ILE A 19 2.37 3.68 5.93
CA ILE A 19 1.04 4.27 5.80
C ILE A 19 0.44 4.41 7.20
N GLU A 20 0.12 5.64 7.57
CA GLU A 20 -0.51 5.93 8.86
C GLU A 20 -2.03 5.81 8.76
N LYS A 21 -2.62 6.41 7.72
CA LYS A 21 -4.07 6.36 7.53
C LYS A 21 -4.44 6.60 6.07
N MET A 22 -5.65 6.20 5.73
CA MET A 22 -6.23 6.41 4.41
C MET A 22 -7.62 7.01 4.58
N GLU A 23 -7.93 7.99 3.74
CA GLU A 23 -9.22 8.69 3.76
C GLU A 23 -9.76 8.78 2.34
N SER A 24 -11.08 8.87 2.17
CA SER A 24 -11.67 8.93 0.82
C SER A 24 -12.64 10.09 0.68
N VAL A 25 -12.18 11.31 0.95
CA VAL A 25 -13.01 12.52 0.83
C VAL A 25 -12.16 13.63 0.20
N PRO A 26 -12.48 14.06 -1.04
CA PRO A 26 -13.32 13.43 -2.06
C PRO A 26 -12.61 12.29 -2.80
N GLU A 27 -11.27 12.31 -2.88
CA GLU A 27 -10.44 11.24 -3.46
C GLU A 27 -9.79 10.43 -2.36
N SER A 28 -9.17 9.32 -2.74
CA SER A 28 -8.38 8.53 -1.80
C SER A 28 -7.12 9.29 -1.41
N VAL A 29 -6.93 9.55 -0.14
CA VAL A 29 -5.76 10.24 0.41
C VAL A 29 -5.02 9.28 1.31
N ILE A 30 -3.75 9.02 0.99
CA ILE A 30 -2.86 8.18 1.79
C ILE A 30 -1.93 9.10 2.56
N THR A 31 -1.96 9.01 3.90
CA THR A 31 -1.06 9.78 4.76
C THR A 31 0.03 8.87 5.31
N LEU A 32 1.27 9.23 5.09
CA LEU A 32 2.42 8.47 5.58
C LEU A 32 2.82 8.94 6.97
N THR A 33 3.59 8.12 7.66
CA THR A 33 4.05 8.41 9.02
C THR A 33 4.92 9.66 9.11
N ASN A 34 5.54 10.08 8.00
CA ASN A 34 6.31 11.32 7.95
C ASN A 34 5.44 12.56 7.68
N GLY A 35 4.13 12.40 7.63
CA GLY A 35 3.18 13.49 7.40
C GLY A 35 2.87 13.78 5.94
N ARG A 36 3.56 13.16 5.00
CA ARG A 36 3.28 13.37 3.58
C ARG A 36 1.95 12.75 3.19
N LYS A 37 1.25 13.42 2.28
CA LYS A 37 -0.05 12.95 1.78
C LYS A 37 0.01 12.77 0.27
N TYR A 38 -0.63 11.69 -0.19
CA TYR A 38 -0.72 11.38 -1.62
C TYR A 38 -2.18 11.18 -1.99
N LEU A 39 -2.61 11.87 -3.05
CA LEU A 39 -3.94 11.69 -3.61
C LEU A 39 -3.81 10.69 -4.75
N VAL A 40 -4.60 9.62 -4.70
CA VAL A 40 -4.49 8.52 -5.66
C VAL A 40 -5.84 8.17 -6.26
N LYS A 41 -5.81 7.51 -7.40
CA LYS A 41 -7.03 7.14 -8.13
C LYS A 41 -7.70 5.88 -7.61
N GLU A 42 -6.92 4.96 -7.04
CA GLU A 42 -7.47 3.72 -6.52
C GLU A 42 -8.39 3.99 -5.34
N SER A 43 -9.45 3.20 -5.23
CA SER A 43 -10.33 3.25 -4.06
C SER A 43 -9.58 2.72 -2.83
N ILE A 44 -10.07 3.10 -1.64
CA ILE A 44 -9.48 2.61 -0.39
C ILE A 44 -9.53 1.09 -0.34
N GLU A 45 -10.62 0.48 -0.82
CA GLU A 45 -10.78 -0.98 -0.83
C GLU A 45 -9.68 -1.65 -1.66
N ILE A 46 -9.36 -1.09 -2.82
CA ILE A 46 -8.29 -1.61 -3.67
C ILE A 46 -6.93 -1.45 -2.98
N ILE A 47 -6.68 -0.30 -2.35
CA ILE A 47 -5.43 -0.08 -1.65
C ILE A 47 -5.27 -1.06 -0.50
N VAL A 48 -6.32 -1.30 0.26
CA VAL A 48 -6.31 -2.27 1.36
C VAL A 48 -5.99 -3.67 0.82
N GLU A 49 -6.58 -4.06 -0.30
CA GLU A 49 -6.27 -5.35 -0.92
C GLU A 49 -4.79 -5.45 -1.30
N LYS A 50 -4.23 -4.39 -1.87
CA LYS A 50 -2.80 -4.36 -2.22
C LYS A 50 -1.92 -4.54 -0.99
N VAL A 51 -2.25 -3.90 0.11
CA VAL A 51 -1.50 -4.02 1.37
C VAL A 51 -1.59 -5.44 1.91
N ILE A 52 -2.80 -6.02 1.90
CA ILE A 52 -3.00 -7.38 2.38
C ILE A 52 -2.21 -8.37 1.53
N LEU A 53 -2.27 -8.27 0.22
CA LEU A 53 -1.53 -9.15 -0.68
C LEU A 53 -0.01 -9.03 -0.47
N TYR A 54 0.47 -7.82 -0.30
CA TYR A 54 1.89 -7.58 -0.04
C TYR A 54 2.32 -8.30 1.24
N LYS A 55 1.57 -8.14 2.32
CA LYS A 55 1.92 -8.75 3.61
C LYS A 55 1.79 -10.27 3.57
N ARG A 56 0.80 -10.79 2.87
CA ARG A 56 0.63 -12.25 2.71
C ARG A 56 1.79 -12.86 1.95
N ASN A 57 2.23 -12.21 0.88
CA ASN A 57 3.34 -12.70 0.08
C ASN A 57 4.63 -12.75 0.89
N ILE A 58 4.91 -11.72 1.69
CA ILE A 58 6.08 -11.70 2.56
C ILE A 58 6.00 -12.84 3.58
N PHE A 59 4.85 -13.01 4.21
CA PHE A 59 4.65 -14.07 5.20
C PHE A 59 4.83 -15.45 4.57
N THR A 60 4.28 -15.67 3.38
CA THR A 60 4.39 -16.94 2.67
C THR A 60 5.84 -17.25 2.31
N VAL A 61 6.57 -16.26 1.83
CA VAL A 61 7.99 -16.44 1.49
C VAL A 61 8.79 -16.82 2.74
N ASN A 62 8.55 -16.15 3.86
CA ASN A 62 9.25 -16.46 5.11
C ASN A 62 8.95 -17.87 5.60
N ILE A 63 7.71 -18.31 5.49
CA ILE A 63 7.33 -19.68 5.85
C ILE A 63 8.02 -20.69 4.96
N GLN A 64 8.07 -20.43 3.65
CA GLN A 64 8.73 -21.33 2.71
C GLN A 64 10.22 -21.45 3.01
N GLU A 65 10.87 -20.36 3.32
CA GLU A 65 12.29 -20.39 3.71
C GLU A 65 12.51 -21.20 4.96
N ALA A 66 11.67 -21.03 5.96
CA ALA A 66 11.75 -21.81 7.19
C ALA A 66 11.55 -23.31 6.92
N SER A 67 10.64 -23.64 6.01
CA SER A 67 10.33 -25.04 5.68
C SER A 67 11.46 -25.76 4.96
N ARG A 68 12.32 -25.02 4.29
CA ARG A 68 13.44 -25.60 3.54
C ARG A 68 14.60 -26.00 4.42
N ARG A 69 14.59 -25.60 5.65
CA ARG A 69 15.64 -25.93 6.62
C ARG A 69 15.26 -27.17 7.39
#